data_15cb0353b03c00e7c3160c8c0dec7925
#
_entry.id   15cb0353b03c00e7c3160c8c0dec7925
#
_cell.length_a   1.000
_cell.length_b   1.000
_cell.length_c   1.000
_cell.angle_alpha   90.00
_cell.angle_beta   90.00
_cell.angle_gamma   90.00
#
_symmetry.space_group_name_H-M   'P 1'
#
loop_
_entity.id
_entity.type
_entity.pdbx_description
1 polymer ?
#
loop_
_entity_poly.entity_id
_entity_poly.type
_entity_poly.pdbx_seq_one_letter_code
_entity_poly.pdbx_strand_id
1 'polypeptide(L)'
;MPPANSEGFLLRYNHNKALVPNAKDLRKNMTKEERRLWYDYLRKQEVRFVRQKIIGRYIADFYCAKAKLVIELDGSQHYEADKAAQDAARTKYLENCGLTVIRIPNNEVLSNFDGVCTYLDYVVQKSLSQA
;
A
#
# COMPACT_ATOMS: atom_id res chain seq x y z
N MET A 1 16.94 -7.08 18.57
CA MET A 1 16.66 -7.15 18.11
C MET A 1 16.09 -7.34 17.89
N PRO A 2 16.08 -6.64 17.62
CA PRO A 2 15.23 -7.51 17.45
C PRO A 2 15.56 -8.28 16.33
N PRO A 3 15.44 -9.36 16.54
CA PRO A 3 15.68 -10.37 15.63
C PRO A 3 14.83 -10.20 14.40
N ALA A 4 15.19 -10.85 13.36
CA ALA A 4 14.51 -10.76 12.09
C ALA A 4 13.01 -10.96 12.20
N ASN A 5 12.56 -11.76 13.12
CA ASN A 5 11.13 -11.98 13.28
C ASN A 5 10.43 -10.80 13.94
N SER A 6 11.17 -9.81 14.43
CA SER A 6 10.52 -8.65 15.01
C SER A 6 9.91 -7.74 13.95
N GLU A 7 10.37 -7.79 12.71
CA GLU A 7 9.68 -7.08 11.65
C GLU A 7 8.30 -7.68 11.41
N GLY A 8 8.23 -9.00 11.29
CA GLY A 8 6.95 -9.68 11.21
C GLY A 8 6.12 -9.44 12.45
N PHE A 9 6.78 -9.39 13.59
CA PHE A 9 6.12 -9.06 14.84
C PHE A 9 5.51 -7.67 14.80
N LEU A 10 6.29 -6.66 14.36
CA LEU A 10 5.80 -5.29 14.29
C LEU A 10 4.62 -5.18 13.33
N LEU A 11 4.69 -5.78 12.16
CA LEU A 11 3.60 -5.75 11.20
C LEU A 11 2.36 -6.43 11.74
N ARG A 12 2.55 -7.50 12.50
CA ARG A 12 1.44 -8.25 13.07
C ARG A 12 0.81 -7.54 14.25
N TYR A 13 1.62 -6.97 15.11
CA TYR A 13 1.14 -6.44 16.38
C TYR A 13 0.85 -4.95 16.34
N ASN A 14 1.22 -4.28 15.26
CA ASN A 14 0.83 -2.89 15.05
C ASN A 14 -0.51 -2.77 14.36
N HIS A 15 -1.30 -3.84 14.40
CA HIS A 15 -2.67 -3.83 13.92
C HIS A 15 -3.54 -3.09 14.94
N ASN A 16 -3.85 -1.85 14.65
CA ASN A 16 -4.67 -1.01 15.52
C ASN A 16 -6.15 -1.37 15.34
N LYS A 17 -6.71 -2.05 16.32
CA LYS A 17 -8.09 -2.52 16.26
C LYS A 17 -9.09 -1.39 16.10
N ALA A 18 -8.76 -0.19 16.57
CA ALA A 18 -9.64 0.96 16.41
C ALA A 18 -9.86 1.32 14.94
N LEU A 19 -8.96 0.93 14.05
CA LEU A 19 -9.09 1.21 12.62
C LEU A 19 -9.88 0.14 11.86
N VAL A 20 -10.26 -0.97 12.50
CA VAL A 20 -10.96 -2.06 11.80
C VAL A 20 -12.26 -1.58 11.12
N PRO A 21 -13.14 -0.81 11.79
CA PRO A 21 -14.34 -0.33 11.11
C PRO A 21 -14.01 0.55 9.90
N ASN A 22 -12.99 1.41 10.01
CA ASN A 22 -12.57 2.26 8.90
C ASN A 22 -12.06 1.44 7.72
N ALA A 23 -11.24 0.43 7.99
CA ALA A 23 -10.71 -0.44 6.93
C ALA A 23 -11.82 -1.20 6.24
N LYS A 24 -12.80 -1.71 7.00
CA LYS A 24 -13.96 -2.40 6.42
C LYS A 24 -14.78 -1.47 5.55
N ASP A 25 -15.01 -0.25 6.03
CA ASP A 25 -15.77 0.74 5.27
C ASP A 25 -15.06 1.10 3.97
N LEU A 26 -13.75 1.31 4.02
CA LEU A 26 -12.97 1.61 2.83
C LEU A 26 -12.99 0.48 1.81
N ARG A 27 -12.92 -0.78 2.26
CA ARG A 27 -13.03 -1.92 1.34
C ARG A 27 -14.39 -2.01 0.68
N LYS A 28 -15.43 -1.63 1.41
CA LYS A 28 -16.80 -1.68 0.92
C LYS A 28 -17.08 -0.54 -0.05
N ASN A 29 -16.43 0.60 0.16
CA ASN A 29 -16.66 1.82 -0.60
C ASN A 29 -15.42 2.25 -1.37
N MET A 30 -14.85 1.33 -2.13
CA MET A 30 -13.66 1.60 -2.92
C MET A 30 -13.92 2.66 -3.98
N THR A 31 -12.93 3.51 -4.21
CA THR A 31 -12.99 4.45 -5.33
C THR A 31 -12.94 3.68 -6.65
N LYS A 32 -13.28 4.35 -7.74
CA LYS A 32 -13.20 3.70 -9.07
C LYS A 32 -11.77 3.34 -9.44
N GLU A 33 -10.80 4.15 -9.02
CA GLU A 33 -9.39 3.87 -9.26
C GLU A 33 -8.93 2.64 -8.47
N GLU A 34 -9.34 2.56 -7.22
CA GLU A 34 -9.03 1.40 -6.38
C GLU A 34 -9.63 0.14 -6.97
N ARG A 35 -10.90 0.20 -7.42
CA ARG A 35 -11.57 -0.94 -8.03
C ARG A 35 -10.87 -1.38 -9.29
N ARG A 36 -10.50 -0.43 -10.15
CA ARG A 36 -9.81 -0.74 -11.40
C ARG A 36 -8.51 -1.52 -11.11
N LEU A 37 -7.69 -0.98 -10.21
CA LEU A 37 -6.40 -1.59 -9.92
C LEU A 37 -6.57 -2.94 -9.23
N TRP A 38 -7.51 -3.03 -8.30
CA TRP A 38 -7.74 -4.26 -7.56
C TRP A 38 -8.30 -5.38 -8.43
N TYR A 39 -9.44 -5.14 -9.07
CA TYR A 39 -10.14 -6.22 -9.79
C TYR A 39 -9.46 -6.59 -11.09
N ASP A 40 -8.84 -5.65 -11.77
CA ASP A 40 -8.26 -5.91 -13.09
C ASP A 40 -6.78 -6.25 -13.03
N TYR A 41 -6.15 -6.09 -11.90
CA TYR A 41 -4.71 -6.36 -11.80
C TYR A 41 -4.31 -7.05 -10.50
N LEU A 42 -4.42 -6.38 -9.36
CA LEU A 42 -3.78 -6.85 -8.13
C LEU A 42 -4.30 -8.18 -7.63
N ARG A 43 -5.60 -8.41 -7.65
CA ARG A 43 -6.15 -9.67 -7.15
C ARG A 43 -5.78 -10.87 -8.01
N LYS A 44 -5.29 -10.63 -9.22
CA LYS A 44 -4.91 -11.68 -10.17
C LYS A 44 -3.44 -12.07 -10.08
N GLN A 45 -2.66 -11.38 -9.25
CA GLN A 45 -1.23 -11.63 -9.15
C GLN A 45 -0.96 -12.94 -8.43
N GLU A 46 0.18 -13.58 -8.77
CA GLU A 46 0.61 -14.80 -8.09
C GLU A 46 0.88 -14.55 -6.63
N VAL A 47 1.53 -13.41 -6.32
CA VAL A 47 1.73 -13.02 -4.92
C VAL A 47 0.47 -12.35 -4.41
N ARG A 48 0.14 -12.66 -3.17
CA ARG A 48 -1.10 -12.18 -2.61
C ARG A 48 -1.04 -10.71 -2.21
N PHE A 49 -1.96 -9.92 -2.76
CA PHE A 49 -2.21 -8.56 -2.29
C PHE A 49 -3.48 -8.55 -1.45
N VAL A 50 -3.53 -7.65 -0.49
CA VAL A 50 -4.73 -7.38 0.29
C VAL A 50 -5.03 -5.89 0.23
N ARG A 51 -6.29 -5.54 0.45
CA ARG A 51 -6.77 -4.16 0.40
C ARG A 51 -6.89 -3.60 1.81
N GLN A 52 -6.62 -2.31 1.95
CA GLN A 52 -6.89 -1.58 3.19
C GLN A 52 -6.30 -2.31 4.40
N LYS A 53 -4.99 -2.48 4.36
CA LYS A 53 -4.25 -3.16 5.42
C LYS A 53 -3.92 -2.18 6.53
N ILE A 54 -4.28 -2.53 7.75
CA ILE A 54 -3.90 -1.74 8.91
C ILE A 54 -2.45 -2.04 9.26
N ILE A 55 -1.63 -1.00 9.29
CA ILE A 55 -0.22 -1.09 9.68
C ILE A 55 0.03 0.05 10.66
N GLY A 56 0.15 -0.31 11.95
CA GLY A 56 0.23 0.68 12.99
C GLY A 56 -1.05 1.51 13.04
N ARG A 57 -0.91 2.81 12.94
CA ARG A 57 -2.06 3.73 12.95
C ARG A 57 -2.50 4.13 11.54
N TYR A 58 -1.94 3.48 10.52
CA TYR A 58 -2.25 3.80 9.13
C TYR A 58 -3.00 2.66 8.47
N ILE A 59 -3.75 3.00 7.42
CA ILE A 59 -4.39 2.01 6.57
C ILE A 59 -3.76 2.15 5.19
N ALA A 60 -3.05 1.11 4.75
CA ALA A 60 -2.43 1.09 3.44
C ALA A 60 -3.46 0.65 2.40
N ASP A 61 -3.50 1.32 1.25
CA ASP A 61 -4.47 1.00 0.20
C ASP A 61 -4.33 -0.45 -0.24
N PHE A 62 -3.12 -0.87 -0.60
CA PHE A 62 -2.82 -2.23 -1.02
C PHE A 62 -1.51 -2.68 -0.41
N TYR A 63 -1.44 -3.94 -0.03
CA TYR A 63 -0.29 -4.49 0.66
C TYR A 63 0.02 -5.90 0.20
N CYS A 64 1.29 -6.19 0.00
CA CYS A 64 1.77 -7.54 -0.29
C CYS A 64 2.86 -7.89 0.72
N ALA A 65 2.56 -8.85 1.59
CA ALA A 65 3.50 -9.24 2.64
C ALA A 65 4.77 -9.87 2.06
N LYS A 66 4.62 -10.71 1.05
CA LYS A 66 5.75 -11.43 0.47
C LYS A 66 6.75 -10.48 -0.20
N ALA A 67 6.25 -9.49 -0.90
CA ALA A 67 7.10 -8.49 -1.56
C ALA A 67 7.48 -7.35 -0.63
N LYS A 68 6.92 -7.30 0.58
CA LYS A 68 7.10 -6.20 1.53
C LYS A 68 6.80 -4.87 0.85
N LEU A 69 5.65 -4.81 0.20
CA LEU A 69 5.29 -3.71 -0.67
C LEU A 69 3.95 -3.10 -0.28
N VAL A 70 3.91 -1.79 -0.22
CA VAL A 70 2.69 -1.01 -0.05
C VAL A 70 2.49 -0.19 -1.31
N ILE A 71 1.29 -0.22 -1.87
CA ILE A 71 0.91 0.60 -3.01
C ILE A 71 -0.17 1.55 -2.54
N GLU A 72 0.07 2.84 -2.75
CA GLU A 72 -0.87 3.90 -2.38
C GLU A 72 -1.31 4.63 -3.62
N LEU A 73 -2.61 4.86 -3.75
CA LEU A 73 -3.13 5.69 -4.83
C LEU A 73 -3.18 7.12 -4.32
N ASP A 74 -2.56 8.00 -5.08
CA ASP A 74 -2.45 9.40 -4.69
C ASP A 74 -3.48 10.22 -5.45
N GLY A 75 -4.50 10.66 -4.74
CA GLY A 75 -5.49 11.54 -5.29
C GLY A 75 -4.95 12.95 -5.23
N SER A 76 -4.71 13.53 -6.19
CA SER A 76 -4.36 14.83 -6.49
C SER A 76 -4.40 15.74 -5.43
N GLN A 77 -3.87 16.44 -5.12
CA GLN A 77 -3.79 17.53 -5.29
C GLN A 77 -3.76 18.57 -4.48
N HIS A 78 -3.83 18.69 -3.33
CA HIS A 78 -3.69 19.80 -2.44
C HIS A 78 -2.38 19.63 -1.71
N TYR A 79 -1.38 20.28 -2.22
CA TYR A 79 -0.11 20.31 -1.54
C TYR A 79 -0.15 21.39 -0.47
N GLU A 80 -0.90 21.12 0.57
CA GLU A 80 -0.75 21.91 1.77
C GLU A 80 0.45 21.36 2.52
N ALA A 81 1.22 22.25 3.15
CA ALA A 81 2.42 21.86 3.87
C ALA A 81 2.12 20.78 4.91
N ASP A 82 0.99 20.89 5.60
CA ASP A 82 0.60 19.92 6.63
C ASP A 82 0.36 18.53 6.02
N LYS A 83 -0.29 18.50 4.87
CA LYS A 83 -0.56 17.24 4.17
C LYS A 83 0.74 16.58 3.74
N ALA A 84 1.64 17.35 3.18
CA ALA A 84 2.94 16.83 2.74
C ALA A 84 3.73 16.28 3.93
N ALA A 85 3.70 16.98 5.06
CA ALA A 85 4.39 16.52 6.27
C ALA A 85 3.79 15.22 6.80
N GLN A 86 2.45 15.11 6.80
CA GLN A 86 1.77 13.90 7.23
C GLN A 86 2.10 12.73 6.32
N ASP A 87 2.11 12.95 5.01
CA ASP A 87 2.44 11.91 4.05
C ASP A 87 3.88 11.45 4.20
N ALA A 88 4.81 12.39 4.46
CA ALA A 88 6.20 12.03 4.67
C ALA A 88 6.37 11.20 5.94
N ALA A 89 5.70 11.56 7.03
CA ALA A 89 5.74 10.83 8.29
C ALA A 89 5.16 9.43 8.10
N ARG A 90 4.07 9.31 7.36
CA ARG A 90 3.42 8.03 7.06
C ARG A 90 4.38 7.13 6.27
N THR A 91 4.97 7.66 5.22
CA THR A 91 5.92 6.91 4.40
C THR A 91 7.10 6.44 5.23
N LYS A 92 7.66 7.33 6.04
CA LYS A 92 8.79 6.98 6.89
C LYS A 92 8.45 5.87 7.88
N TYR A 93 7.26 5.94 8.48
CA TYR A 93 6.82 4.88 9.38
C TYR A 93 6.77 3.53 8.67
N LEU A 94 6.15 3.50 7.49
CA LEU A 94 6.01 2.26 6.72
C LEU A 94 7.38 1.73 6.29
N GLU A 95 8.28 2.61 5.86
CA GLU A 95 9.63 2.21 5.49
C GLU A 95 10.42 1.67 6.68
N ASN A 96 10.22 2.25 7.85
CA ASN A 96 10.86 1.75 9.08
C ASN A 96 10.32 0.37 9.47
N CYS A 97 9.14 0.00 8.98
CA CYS A 97 8.61 -1.35 9.15
C CYS A 97 9.18 -2.34 8.13
N GLY A 98 10.12 -1.89 7.30
CA GLY A 98 10.74 -2.76 6.29
C GLY A 98 9.97 -2.80 4.98
N LEU A 99 9.03 -1.88 4.77
CA LEU A 99 8.19 -1.89 3.58
C LEU A 99 8.69 -0.90 2.53
N THR A 100 8.54 -1.27 1.27
CA THR A 100 8.72 -0.33 0.16
C THR A 100 7.36 0.30 -0.11
N VAL A 101 7.31 1.61 -0.24
CA VAL A 101 6.07 2.34 -0.49
C VAL A 101 6.11 2.91 -1.90
N ILE A 102 5.13 2.53 -2.71
CA ILE A 102 4.99 3.03 -4.08
C ILE A 102 3.72 3.85 -4.14
N ARG A 103 3.82 5.05 -4.69
CA ARG A 103 2.67 5.93 -4.88
C ARG A 103 2.37 6.06 -6.36
N ILE A 104 1.11 5.89 -6.70
CA ILE A 104 0.64 5.96 -8.08
C ILE A 104 -0.44 7.02 -8.15
N PRO A 105 -0.29 8.04 -9.00
CA PRO A 105 -1.36 9.04 -9.15
C PRO A 105 -2.65 8.40 -9.64
N ASN A 106 -3.76 8.79 -9.06
CA ASN A 106 -5.07 8.26 -9.44
C ASN A 106 -5.33 8.39 -10.94
N ASN A 107 -4.98 9.53 -11.51
CA ASN A 107 -5.24 9.76 -12.93
C ASN A 107 -4.47 8.79 -13.83
N GLU A 108 -3.31 8.31 -13.39
CA GLU A 108 -2.55 7.32 -14.16
C GLU A 108 -3.27 5.98 -14.20
N VAL A 109 -3.94 5.61 -13.13
CA VAL A 109 -4.67 4.35 -13.09
C VAL A 109 -5.75 4.31 -14.17
N LEU A 110 -6.42 5.44 -14.41
CA LEU A 110 -7.49 5.49 -15.40
C LEU A 110 -6.99 5.79 -16.81
N SER A 111 -5.98 6.65 -16.95
CA SER A 111 -5.52 7.09 -18.26
C SER A 111 -4.39 6.25 -18.84
N ASN A 112 -3.63 5.56 -17.99
CA ASN A 112 -2.47 4.79 -18.42
C ASN A 112 -2.38 3.49 -17.64
N PHE A 113 -3.47 2.74 -17.63
CA PHE A 113 -3.56 1.52 -16.82
C PHE A 113 -2.49 0.50 -17.19
N ASP A 114 -2.27 0.29 -18.48
CA ASP A 114 -1.27 -0.68 -18.93
C ASP A 114 0.13 -0.29 -18.47
N GLY A 115 0.45 0.99 -18.51
CA GLY A 115 1.74 1.48 -18.02
C GLY A 115 1.89 1.27 -16.52
N VAL A 116 0.80 1.50 -15.77
CA VAL A 116 0.80 1.25 -14.33
C VAL A 116 1.06 -0.22 -14.04
N CYS A 117 0.38 -1.11 -14.73
CA CYS A 117 0.56 -2.55 -14.55
C CYS A 117 1.99 -3.00 -14.87
N THR A 118 2.55 -2.49 -15.96
CA THR A 118 3.92 -2.80 -16.36
C THR A 118 4.91 -2.34 -15.28
N TYR A 119 4.70 -1.13 -14.78
CA TYR A 119 5.53 -0.60 -13.71
C TYR A 119 5.43 -1.45 -12.44
N LEU A 120 4.23 -1.84 -12.06
CA LEU A 120 4.03 -2.66 -10.87
C LEU A 120 4.62 -4.07 -11.03
N ASP A 121 4.54 -4.65 -12.23
CA ASP A 121 5.20 -5.92 -12.49
C ASP A 121 6.71 -5.81 -12.21
N TYR A 122 7.31 -4.75 -12.68
CA TYR A 122 8.73 -4.50 -12.44
C TYR A 122 9.02 -4.34 -10.94
N VAL A 123 8.23 -3.54 -10.24
CA VAL A 123 8.42 -3.29 -8.82
C VAL A 123 8.27 -4.57 -8.00
N VAL A 124 7.26 -5.37 -8.31
CA VAL A 124 7.01 -6.63 -7.60
C VAL A 124 8.17 -7.59 -7.81
N GLN A 125 8.63 -7.76 -9.06
CA GLN A 125 9.72 -8.66 -9.35
C GLN A 125 11.01 -8.21 -8.65
N LYS A 126 11.29 -6.92 -8.68
CA LYS A 126 12.45 -6.39 -8.02
C LYS A 126 12.38 -6.61 -6.51
N SER A 127 11.22 -6.37 -5.92
CA SER A 127 11.02 -6.55 -4.48
C SER A 127 11.18 -8.02 -4.07
N LEU A 128 10.66 -8.93 -4.87
CA LEU A 128 10.77 -10.36 -4.59
C LEU A 128 12.20 -10.84 -4.71
N SER A 129 12.98 -10.31 -5.64
CA SER A 129 14.35 -10.74 -5.83
C SER A 129 15.29 -10.25 -4.73
N GLN A 130 14.86 -9.27 -3.95
CA GLN A 130 15.61 -8.74 -2.82
C GLN A 130 15.20 -9.37 -1.48
N ALA A 131 14.21 -10.21 -1.51
CA ALA A 131 13.68 -10.82 -0.29
C ALA A 131 14.54 -11.98 0.20
#